data_41ad35e306361bb98a8a1cc0f919d041
#
_entry.id   41ad35e306361bb98a8a1cc0f919d041
#
_cell.length_a   1.000
_cell.length_b   1.000
_cell.length_c   1.000
_cell.angle_alpha   90.00
_cell.angle_beta   90.00
_cell.angle_gamma   90.00
#
_symmetry.space_group_name_H-M   'P 1'
#
loop_
_entity.id
_entity.type
_entity.pdbx_description
1 polymer ?
#
loop_
_entity_poly.entity_id
_entity_poly.type
_entity_poly.pdbx_seq_one_letter_code
_entity_poly.pdbx_strand_id
1 'polypeptide(L)'
;MALIAVGKSVCFLCNEVITEDTDYGGFPHFVPNKNDELFAFSDSPVHIDCVNAAPNGAKANRYADEFIKFTRPENRKCLVTGELITKYEDHIVIGYLTSDEASPLHRFNFRHIHRNNLARWADQVLLLSLLLALKESEDWKHHYGQLHLSNLINSITI
;
A
#
# COMPACT_ATOMS: atom_id res chain seq x y z
N MET A 1 -4.79 8.59 6.30
CA MET A 1 -4.97 8.17 7.72
C MET A 1 -6.44 8.33 8.04
N ALA A 2 -7.05 7.30 8.62
CA ALA A 2 -8.45 7.36 9.01
C ALA A 2 -8.75 8.61 9.84
N LEU A 3 -9.87 9.28 9.55
CA LEU A 3 -10.37 10.37 10.35
C LEU A 3 -11.13 9.79 11.55
N ILE A 4 -10.68 10.13 12.76
CA ILE A 4 -11.29 9.62 13.99
C ILE A 4 -12.02 10.76 14.70
N ALA A 5 -13.31 10.61 14.86
CA ALA A 5 -14.14 11.46 15.71
C ALA A 5 -14.48 10.69 16.99
N VAL A 6 -13.78 11.00 18.09
CA VAL A 6 -14.01 10.38 19.40
C VAL A 6 -15.47 10.54 19.81
N GLY A 7 -16.07 9.50 20.36
CA GLY A 7 -17.49 9.41 20.67
C GLY A 7 -18.42 9.11 19.47
N LYS A 8 -17.87 9.01 18.24
CA LYS A 8 -18.66 8.73 17.01
C LYS A 8 -18.04 7.64 16.14
N SER A 9 -16.72 7.65 15.98
CA SER A 9 -16.02 6.60 15.22
C SER A 9 -16.08 5.27 15.95
N VAL A 10 -16.19 4.20 15.17
CA VAL A 10 -16.31 2.82 15.67
C VAL A 10 -15.05 2.06 15.28
N CYS A 11 -14.48 1.33 16.22
CA CYS A 11 -13.38 0.40 15.93
C CYS A 11 -13.86 -0.70 14.99
N PHE A 12 -13.21 -0.87 13.85
CA PHE A 12 -13.66 -1.88 12.87
C PHE A 12 -13.48 -3.33 13.36
N LEU A 13 -12.64 -3.56 14.37
CA LEU A 13 -12.36 -4.91 14.89
C LEU A 13 -13.39 -5.38 15.92
N CYS A 14 -13.80 -4.51 16.85
CA CYS A 14 -14.75 -4.87 17.91
C CYS A 14 -16.14 -4.25 17.75
N ASN A 15 -16.32 -3.31 16.79
CA ASN A 15 -17.55 -2.54 16.57
C ASN A 15 -17.99 -1.67 17.74
N GLU A 16 -17.10 -1.37 18.68
CA GLU A 16 -17.37 -0.46 19.78
C GLU A 16 -16.90 0.97 19.45
N VAL A 17 -17.59 1.96 20.06
CA VAL A 17 -17.27 3.37 19.88
C VAL A 17 -15.91 3.68 20.50
N ILE A 18 -15.09 4.42 19.76
CA ILE A 18 -13.80 4.93 20.23
C ILE A 18 -14.07 6.10 21.18
N THR A 19 -13.61 5.97 22.43
CA THR A 19 -13.77 6.97 23.50
C THR A 19 -12.42 7.51 23.95
N GLU A 20 -12.42 8.58 24.76
CA GLU A 20 -11.21 9.18 25.31
C GLU A 20 -10.50 8.27 26.33
N ASP A 21 -11.21 7.31 26.90
CA ASP A 21 -10.69 6.38 27.92
C ASP A 21 -9.94 5.19 27.34
N THR A 22 -9.87 5.08 26.01
CA THR A 22 -9.21 3.96 25.30
C THR A 22 -8.06 4.47 24.46
N ASP A 23 -6.98 3.67 24.36
CA ASP A 23 -5.93 3.92 23.37
C ASP A 23 -6.43 3.57 21.98
N TYR A 24 -6.34 4.52 21.06
CA TYR A 24 -6.84 4.37 19.70
C TYR A 24 -5.88 4.91 18.65
N GLY A 25 -6.06 4.48 17.44
CA GLY A 25 -5.31 4.93 16.28
C GLY A 25 -6.08 4.77 14.98
N GLY A 26 -5.48 5.25 13.89
CA GLY A 26 -6.05 5.09 12.56
C GLY A 26 -5.00 4.64 11.57
N PHE A 27 -5.32 3.63 10.79
CA PHE A 27 -4.48 3.19 9.69
C PHE A 27 -4.53 4.17 8.52
N PRO A 28 -3.42 4.36 7.78
CA PRO A 28 -3.45 5.05 6.49
C PRO A 28 -4.21 4.22 5.45
N HIS A 29 -4.56 4.84 4.33
CA HIS A 29 -5.06 4.11 3.16
C HIS A 29 -3.89 3.47 2.41
N PHE A 30 -3.43 2.29 2.85
CA PHE A 30 -2.23 1.64 2.34
C PHE A 30 -2.50 0.42 1.45
N VAL A 31 -3.67 -0.21 1.58
CA VAL A 31 -4.08 -1.38 0.78
C VAL A 31 -5.17 -0.99 -0.22
N PRO A 32 -4.88 -0.95 -1.52
CA PRO A 32 -5.87 -0.62 -2.55
C PRO A 32 -6.73 -1.81 -2.99
N ASN A 33 -6.29 -3.05 -2.76
CA ASN A 33 -6.96 -4.27 -3.20
C ASN A 33 -7.94 -4.79 -2.15
N LYS A 34 -9.23 -4.84 -2.49
CA LYS A 34 -10.29 -5.34 -1.58
C LYS A 34 -10.19 -6.82 -1.23
N ASN A 35 -9.51 -7.60 -2.08
CA ASN A 35 -9.34 -9.03 -1.85
C ASN A 35 -8.11 -9.36 -0.99
N ASP A 36 -7.28 -8.36 -0.66
CA ASP A 36 -6.13 -8.55 0.21
C ASP A 36 -6.58 -8.69 1.68
N GLU A 37 -5.94 -9.60 2.42
CA GLU A 37 -6.27 -9.87 3.82
C GLU A 37 -6.12 -8.65 4.76
N LEU A 38 -5.27 -7.68 4.38
CA LEU A 38 -5.06 -6.46 5.14
C LEU A 38 -6.00 -5.32 4.73
N PHE A 39 -6.87 -5.52 3.72
CA PHE A 39 -7.74 -4.45 3.23
C PHE A 39 -8.62 -3.86 4.33
N ALA A 40 -9.16 -4.67 5.22
CA ALA A 40 -10.01 -4.21 6.30
C ALA A 40 -9.33 -3.23 7.28
N PHE A 41 -8.01 -3.29 7.40
CA PHE A 41 -7.24 -2.32 8.19
C PHE A 41 -7.06 -0.99 7.47
N SER A 42 -7.09 -0.98 6.12
CA SER A 42 -6.79 0.22 5.33
C SER A 42 -7.84 1.32 5.56
N ASP A 43 -7.37 2.52 5.94
CA ASP A 43 -8.19 3.70 6.26
C ASP A 43 -9.21 3.45 7.39
N SER A 44 -8.88 2.59 8.36
CA SER A 44 -9.79 2.17 9.43
C SER A 44 -9.39 2.72 10.80
N PRO A 45 -10.37 3.18 11.61
CA PRO A 45 -10.17 3.52 13.02
C PRO A 45 -10.16 2.26 13.88
N VAL A 46 -9.30 2.23 14.90
CA VAL A 46 -9.09 1.05 15.76
C VAL A 46 -8.79 1.41 17.20
N HIS A 47 -9.14 0.53 18.13
CA HIS A 47 -8.48 0.47 19.43
C HIS A 47 -7.13 -0.24 19.29
N ILE A 48 -6.11 0.25 19.98
CA ILE A 48 -4.75 -0.33 19.91
C ILE A 48 -4.74 -1.77 20.43
N ASP A 49 -5.44 -2.05 21.52
CA ASP A 49 -5.56 -3.39 22.08
C ASP A 49 -6.24 -4.38 21.11
N CYS A 50 -7.24 -3.91 20.37
CA CYS A 50 -7.88 -4.74 19.35
C CYS A 50 -6.92 -5.12 18.22
N VAL A 51 -6.07 -4.19 17.78
CA VAL A 51 -5.03 -4.48 16.77
C VAL A 51 -4.01 -5.48 17.33
N ASN A 52 -3.55 -5.28 18.56
CA ASN A 52 -2.58 -6.18 19.18
C ASN A 52 -3.11 -7.60 19.34
N ALA A 53 -4.43 -7.78 19.54
CA ALA A 53 -5.08 -9.07 19.66
C ALA A 53 -5.48 -9.70 18.30
N ALA A 54 -5.52 -8.91 17.22
CA ALA A 54 -5.95 -9.39 15.92
C ALA A 54 -4.89 -10.29 15.25
N PRO A 55 -5.27 -11.40 14.58
CA PRO A 55 -4.32 -12.31 13.92
C PRO A 55 -3.38 -11.63 12.93
N ASN A 56 -3.88 -10.64 12.18
CA ASN A 56 -3.12 -9.88 11.18
C ASN A 56 -2.68 -8.50 11.69
N GLY A 57 -2.88 -8.16 12.97
CA GLY A 57 -2.62 -6.84 13.52
C GLY A 57 -1.15 -6.43 13.43
N ALA A 58 -0.23 -7.29 13.84
CA ALA A 58 1.21 -7.04 13.74
C ALA A 58 1.65 -6.87 12.27
N LYS A 59 1.10 -7.68 11.36
CA LYS A 59 1.35 -7.57 9.92
C LYS A 59 0.83 -6.24 9.37
N ALA A 60 -0.39 -5.85 9.73
CA ALA A 60 -0.99 -4.58 9.31
C ALA A 60 -0.17 -3.37 9.79
N ASN A 61 0.27 -3.36 11.05
CA ASN A 61 1.15 -2.32 11.60
C ASN A 61 2.45 -2.20 10.80
N ARG A 62 3.12 -3.32 10.53
CA ARG A 62 4.36 -3.31 9.74
C ARG A 62 4.16 -2.67 8.36
N TYR A 63 3.13 -3.08 7.62
CA TYR A 63 2.85 -2.54 6.28
C TYR A 63 2.40 -1.07 6.30
N ALA A 64 1.65 -0.66 7.32
CA ALA A 64 1.29 0.74 7.51
C ALA A 64 2.52 1.62 7.78
N ASP A 65 3.47 1.14 8.60
CA ASP A 65 4.74 1.82 8.86
C ASP A 65 5.62 1.91 7.61
N GLU A 66 5.69 0.83 6.82
CA GLU A 66 6.39 0.83 5.54
C GLU A 66 5.76 1.82 4.56
N PHE A 67 4.43 1.88 4.49
CA PHE A 67 3.71 2.86 3.67
C PHE A 67 4.02 4.30 4.11
N ILE A 68 3.98 4.58 5.42
CA ILE A 68 4.31 5.91 5.94
C ILE A 68 5.74 6.31 5.59
N LYS A 69 6.70 5.39 5.74
CA LYS A 69 8.10 5.63 5.34
C LYS A 69 8.22 5.86 3.83
N PHE A 70 7.55 5.04 3.03
CA PHE A 70 7.53 5.13 1.58
C PHE A 70 7.01 6.48 1.08
N THR A 71 5.98 7.05 1.70
CA THR A 71 5.39 8.32 1.26
C THR A 71 6.26 9.55 1.52
N ARG A 72 7.28 9.44 2.39
CA ARG A 72 8.17 10.56 2.74
C ARG A 72 9.07 10.95 1.58
N PRO A 73 9.18 12.25 1.26
CA PRO A 73 10.00 12.73 0.13
C PRO A 73 11.46 12.25 0.16
N GLU A 74 12.08 12.22 1.34
CA GLU A 74 13.47 11.79 1.55
C GLU A 74 13.71 10.31 1.24
N ASN A 75 12.66 9.50 1.16
CA ASN A 75 12.72 8.08 0.85
C ASN A 75 12.41 7.75 -0.61
N ARG A 76 12.14 8.74 -1.46
CA ARG A 76 11.87 8.56 -2.89
C ARG A 76 13.14 8.23 -3.68
N LYS A 77 13.82 7.16 -3.30
CA LYS A 77 15.06 6.72 -3.95
C LYS A 77 14.75 5.76 -5.10
N CYS A 78 15.33 6.04 -6.26
CA CYS A 78 15.20 5.18 -7.43
C CYS A 78 15.71 3.77 -7.14
N LEU A 79 14.87 2.76 -7.37
CA LEU A 79 15.22 1.34 -7.19
C LEU A 79 16.44 0.91 -8.04
N VAL A 80 16.65 1.55 -9.19
CA VAL A 80 17.72 1.18 -10.15
C VAL A 80 19.06 1.84 -9.78
N THR A 81 19.06 3.09 -9.33
CA THR A 81 20.30 3.86 -9.11
C THR A 81 20.53 4.27 -7.67
N GLY A 82 19.51 4.18 -6.79
CA GLY A 82 19.58 4.68 -5.41
C GLY A 82 19.47 6.21 -5.27
N GLU A 83 19.44 6.96 -6.38
CA GLU A 83 19.36 8.41 -6.37
C GLU A 83 17.99 8.92 -5.94
N LEU A 84 17.96 10.07 -5.27
CA LEU A 84 16.73 10.71 -4.83
C LEU A 84 15.95 11.28 -6.04
N ILE A 85 14.66 10.97 -6.15
CA ILE A 85 13.78 11.49 -7.18
C ILE A 85 13.11 12.76 -6.63
N THR A 86 13.51 13.91 -7.18
CA THR A 86 13.04 15.21 -6.68
C THR A 86 11.90 15.81 -7.49
N LYS A 87 11.75 15.39 -8.77
CA LYS A 87 10.72 15.91 -9.67
C LYS A 87 9.57 14.92 -9.78
N TYR A 88 8.35 15.43 -9.69
CA TYR A 88 7.14 14.61 -9.76
C TYR A 88 6.97 13.95 -11.14
N GLU A 89 7.25 14.66 -12.22
CA GLU A 89 7.15 14.18 -13.61
C GLU A 89 8.08 12.99 -13.91
N ASP A 90 9.20 12.89 -13.18
CA ASP A 90 10.17 11.81 -13.32
C ASP A 90 9.88 10.61 -12.41
N HIS A 91 8.87 10.72 -11.56
CA HIS A 91 8.61 9.76 -10.50
C HIS A 91 7.56 8.73 -10.90
N ILE A 92 7.95 7.46 -10.95
CA ILE A 92 7.06 6.29 -11.05
C ILE A 92 6.96 5.69 -9.65
N VAL A 93 5.73 5.50 -9.20
CA VAL A 93 5.40 4.99 -7.87
C VAL A 93 4.83 3.59 -8.00
N ILE A 94 5.49 2.62 -7.39
CA ILE A 94 4.93 1.28 -7.18
C ILE A 94 4.51 1.24 -5.71
N GLY A 95 3.22 1.38 -5.47
CA GLY A 95 2.65 1.33 -4.13
C GLY A 95 2.59 -0.08 -3.56
N TYR A 96 1.59 -0.32 -2.74
CA TYR A 96 1.29 -1.65 -2.23
C TYR A 96 0.67 -2.53 -3.33
N LEU A 97 1.15 -3.76 -3.47
CA LEU A 97 0.64 -4.74 -4.42
C LEU A 97 0.01 -5.96 -3.72
N THR A 98 0.64 -6.46 -2.65
CA THR A 98 0.16 -7.66 -1.94
C THR A 98 0.76 -7.80 -0.55
N SER A 99 0.00 -8.42 0.36
CA SER A 99 0.50 -8.90 1.66
C SER A 99 1.06 -10.32 1.61
N ASP A 100 0.84 -11.05 0.52
CA ASP A 100 1.38 -12.40 0.35
C ASP A 100 2.90 -12.35 0.10
N GLU A 101 3.68 -12.70 1.12
CA GLU A 101 5.14 -12.72 1.08
C GLU A 101 5.70 -13.80 0.13
N ALA A 102 4.91 -14.81 -0.21
CA ALA A 102 5.30 -15.84 -1.19
C ALA A 102 5.06 -15.36 -2.64
N SER A 103 4.26 -14.33 -2.85
CA SER A 103 3.98 -13.78 -4.16
C SER A 103 5.21 -13.09 -4.75
N PRO A 104 5.54 -13.32 -6.05
CA PRO A 104 6.61 -12.59 -6.73
C PRO A 104 6.36 -11.08 -6.82
N LEU A 105 5.12 -10.61 -6.63
CA LEU A 105 4.76 -9.19 -6.56
C LEU A 105 5.24 -8.53 -5.27
N HIS A 106 5.40 -9.29 -4.16
CA HIS A 106 5.72 -8.77 -2.85
C HIS A 106 7.01 -7.93 -2.84
N ARG A 107 8.06 -8.36 -3.52
CA ARG A 107 9.35 -7.65 -3.59
C ARG A 107 9.26 -6.26 -4.25
N PHE A 108 8.16 -5.99 -4.96
CA PHE A 108 7.91 -4.72 -5.62
C PHE A 108 7.04 -3.76 -4.80
N ASN A 109 6.53 -4.17 -3.64
CA ASN A 109 5.82 -3.27 -2.74
C ASN A 109 6.69 -2.04 -2.40
N PHE A 110 6.06 -0.87 -2.41
CA PHE A 110 6.65 0.38 -1.93
C PHE A 110 7.98 0.73 -2.60
N ARG A 111 8.01 0.74 -3.95
CA ARG A 111 9.20 1.09 -4.73
C ARG A 111 9.01 2.39 -5.51
N HIS A 112 10.11 3.09 -5.68
CA HIS A 112 10.18 4.29 -6.52
C HIS A 112 11.13 4.03 -7.67
N ILE A 113 10.77 4.50 -8.87
CA ILE A 113 11.61 4.40 -10.05
C ILE A 113 11.68 5.77 -10.71
N HIS A 114 12.88 6.23 -11.06
CA HIS A 114 13.05 7.38 -11.92
C HIS A 114 12.76 6.99 -13.37
N ARG A 115 11.87 7.71 -14.05
CA ARG A 115 11.38 7.38 -15.39
C ARG A 115 12.49 7.13 -16.39
N ASN A 116 13.56 7.94 -16.37
CA ASN A 116 14.71 7.80 -17.27
C ASN A 116 15.52 6.50 -17.03
N ASN A 117 15.31 5.82 -15.90
CA ASN A 117 16.00 4.58 -15.58
C ASN A 117 15.15 3.34 -15.89
N LEU A 118 13.92 3.51 -16.38
CA LEU A 118 12.99 2.42 -16.63
C LEU A 118 13.56 1.40 -17.61
N ALA A 119 14.12 1.86 -18.75
CA ALA A 119 14.71 0.99 -19.77
C ALA A 119 15.95 0.22 -19.29
N ARG A 120 16.56 0.63 -18.16
CA ARG A 120 17.73 -0.02 -17.54
C ARG A 120 17.34 -0.97 -16.42
N TRP A 121 16.07 -1.02 -16.07
CA TRP A 121 15.60 -1.84 -14.97
C TRP A 121 15.36 -3.28 -15.40
N ALA A 122 16.18 -4.21 -14.91
CA ALA A 122 16.17 -5.61 -15.31
C ALA A 122 14.82 -6.33 -15.04
N ASP A 123 14.10 -5.93 -13.97
CA ASP A 123 12.82 -6.56 -13.59
C ASP A 123 11.58 -5.89 -14.22
N GLN A 124 11.73 -4.90 -15.10
CA GLN A 124 10.60 -4.19 -15.68
C GLN A 124 9.64 -5.13 -16.42
N VAL A 125 10.17 -6.00 -17.28
CA VAL A 125 9.36 -6.96 -18.08
C VAL A 125 8.66 -7.95 -17.16
N LEU A 126 9.36 -8.42 -16.11
CA LEU A 126 8.77 -9.33 -15.13
C LEU A 126 7.63 -8.65 -14.38
N LEU A 127 7.82 -7.44 -13.84
CA LEU A 127 6.75 -6.73 -13.14
C LEU A 127 5.57 -6.48 -14.09
N LEU A 128 5.82 -6.03 -15.31
CA LEU A 128 4.76 -5.79 -16.29
C LEU A 128 3.92 -7.05 -16.54
N SER A 129 4.57 -8.21 -16.75
CA SER A 129 3.85 -9.48 -16.95
C SER A 129 3.01 -9.89 -15.73
N LEU A 130 3.54 -9.71 -14.50
CA LEU A 130 2.83 -10.01 -13.26
C LEU A 130 1.61 -9.08 -13.07
N LEU A 131 1.75 -7.79 -13.37
CA LEU A 131 0.64 -6.83 -13.25
C LEU A 131 -0.45 -7.06 -14.30
N LEU A 132 -0.09 -7.48 -15.52
CA LEU A 132 -1.06 -7.85 -16.55
C LEU A 132 -1.84 -9.10 -16.12
N ALA A 133 -1.15 -10.14 -15.63
CA ALA A 133 -1.81 -11.32 -15.08
C ALA A 133 -2.74 -10.99 -13.91
N LEU A 134 -2.30 -10.13 -12.98
CA LEU A 134 -3.10 -9.66 -11.86
C LEU A 134 -4.34 -8.88 -12.32
N LYS A 135 -4.22 -8.08 -13.38
CA LYS A 135 -5.33 -7.32 -13.94
C LYS A 135 -6.39 -8.21 -14.59
N GLU A 136 -5.99 -9.34 -15.18
CA GLU A 136 -6.88 -10.31 -15.80
C GLU A 136 -7.48 -11.30 -14.80
N SER A 137 -6.87 -11.47 -13.63
CA SER A 137 -7.38 -12.31 -12.56
C SER A 137 -8.50 -11.60 -11.77
N GLU A 138 -9.30 -12.39 -11.04
CA GLU A 138 -10.27 -11.86 -10.08
C GLU A 138 -9.63 -11.47 -8.73
N ASP A 139 -8.32 -11.66 -8.56
CA ASP A 139 -7.61 -11.46 -7.30
C ASP A 139 -7.44 -9.98 -6.95
N TRP A 140 -7.56 -9.09 -7.95
CA TRP A 140 -7.48 -7.66 -7.73
C TRP A 140 -8.84 -6.96 -7.87
N LYS A 141 -9.38 -6.46 -6.75
CA LYS A 141 -10.56 -5.60 -6.73
C LYS A 141 -10.19 -4.24 -6.12
N HIS A 142 -10.08 -3.22 -6.95
CA HIS A 142 -9.75 -1.88 -6.48
C HIS A 142 -10.94 -1.22 -5.74
N HIS A 143 -10.65 -0.47 -4.67
CA HIS A 143 -11.68 0.23 -3.90
C HIS A 143 -12.37 1.34 -4.70
N TYR A 144 -11.64 2.04 -5.57
CA TYR A 144 -12.12 3.14 -6.42
C TYR A 144 -12.03 2.84 -7.93
N GLY A 145 -12.13 1.56 -8.33
CA GLY A 145 -12.03 1.14 -9.73
C GLY A 145 -10.61 0.72 -10.14
N GLN A 146 -10.45 0.20 -11.37
CA GLN A 146 -9.18 -0.39 -11.85
C GLN A 146 -8.10 0.64 -12.23
N LEU A 147 -8.35 1.94 -12.01
CA LEU A 147 -7.47 3.02 -12.46
C LEU A 147 -6.04 2.90 -11.91
N HIS A 148 -5.88 2.51 -10.65
CA HIS A 148 -4.54 2.43 -10.03
C HIS A 148 -3.63 1.41 -10.73
N LEU A 149 -4.11 0.18 -10.90
CA LEU A 149 -3.34 -0.88 -11.56
C LEU A 149 -3.06 -0.55 -13.03
N SER A 150 -4.08 -0.04 -13.76
CA SER A 150 -3.92 0.38 -15.15
C SER A 150 -2.94 1.54 -15.30
N ASN A 151 -2.97 2.52 -14.40
CA ASN A 151 -2.03 3.64 -14.41
C ASN A 151 -0.59 3.17 -14.13
N LEU A 152 -0.41 2.24 -13.22
CA LEU A 152 0.91 1.66 -12.96
C LEU A 152 1.43 0.91 -14.19
N ILE A 153 0.61 0.04 -14.81
CA ILE A 153 0.95 -0.67 -16.05
C ILE A 153 1.39 0.34 -17.13
N ASN A 154 0.57 1.37 -17.37
CA ASN A 154 0.89 2.39 -18.36
C ASN A 154 2.19 3.16 -18.03
N SER A 155 2.47 3.38 -16.74
CA SER A 155 3.66 4.12 -16.32
C SER A 155 4.96 3.34 -16.51
N ILE A 156 4.91 2.00 -16.52
CA ILE A 156 6.07 1.11 -16.69
C ILE A 156 6.15 0.48 -18.08
N THR A 157 5.17 0.73 -18.95
CA THR A 157 5.22 0.35 -20.35
C THR A 157 6.08 1.37 -21.11
N ILE A 158 7.09 0.90 -21.84
CA ILE A 158 7.96 1.72 -22.71
C ILE A 158 7.38 1.75 -24.12
#